data_e50b7dee8b5c747083eae4565affae13
#
_entry.id   e50b7dee8b5c747083eae4565affae13
#
_cell.length_a   1.000
_cell.length_b   1.000
_cell.length_c   1.000
_cell.angle_alpha   90.00
_cell.angle_beta   90.00
_cell.angle_gamma   90.00
#
_symmetry.space_group_name_H-M   'P 1'
#
loop_
_entity.id
_entity.type
_entity.pdbx_description
1 polymer ?
#
loop_
_entity_poly.entity_id
_entity_poly.type
_entity_poly.pdbx_seq_one_letter_code
_entity_poly.pdbx_strand_id
1 'polypeptide(L)'
;MVESMDSEHRHMLRGGSVSNFFLRDSLTLCHPIFVGGLYGLMISIVLLPPMAYGSLSIGEGYSQIGSDWLFQMLVIVAITSILGAFSILVSTIVKRPPARLLYLRKILFALPFIGLTMLSASIIDNQYGIIQDRLGWFIYILPGPLWIHLSYAPRWRIIDRIDRGIEPFDGMKMTVYGDAKAVSAESDFDLEEVIDII
;
A
#
# COMPACT_ATOMS: atom_id res chain seq x y z
N MET A 1 -25.47 -1.45 8.65
CA MET A 1 -25.44 -1.40 7.19
C MET A 1 -24.51 -2.45 6.58
N VAL A 2 -23.26 -2.62 7.01
CA VAL A 2 -22.39 -3.74 6.54
C VAL A 2 -22.90 -5.09 7.05
N GLU A 3 -23.54 -5.14 8.22
CA GLU A 3 -24.13 -6.37 8.79
C GLU A 3 -25.39 -6.87 8.09
N SER A 4 -26.11 -5.99 7.40
CA SER A 4 -27.30 -6.37 6.60
C SER A 4 -26.96 -6.82 5.19
N MET A 5 -25.69 -6.82 4.79
CA MET A 5 -25.23 -7.27 3.48
C MET A 5 -25.09 -8.80 3.41
N ASP A 6 -25.25 -9.31 2.20
CA ASP A 6 -25.05 -10.73 1.90
C ASP A 6 -23.63 -11.19 2.28
N SER A 7 -23.47 -12.42 2.74
CA SER A 7 -22.21 -12.95 3.27
C SER A 7 -21.04 -12.84 2.28
N GLU A 8 -21.29 -13.02 0.97
CA GLU A 8 -20.30 -12.84 -0.09
C GLU A 8 -19.80 -11.39 -0.19
N HIS A 9 -20.69 -10.42 -0.06
CA HIS A 9 -20.35 -8.99 -0.12
C HIS A 9 -19.58 -8.54 1.12
N ARG A 10 -19.91 -9.10 2.29
CA ARG A 10 -19.15 -8.85 3.54
C ARG A 10 -17.69 -9.29 3.42
N HIS A 11 -17.44 -10.46 2.82
CA HIS A 11 -16.07 -10.93 2.64
C HIS A 11 -15.21 -10.05 1.71
N MET A 12 -15.82 -9.35 0.76
CA MET A 12 -15.10 -8.40 -0.12
C MET A 12 -14.64 -7.15 0.64
N LEU A 13 -15.38 -6.75 1.68
CA LEU A 13 -15.09 -5.57 2.49
C LEU A 13 -14.19 -5.87 3.69
N ARG A 14 -14.14 -7.12 4.16
CA ARG A 14 -13.22 -7.52 5.23
C ARG A 14 -11.77 -7.38 4.77
N GLY A 15 -11.05 -6.49 5.41
CA GLY A 15 -9.60 -6.32 5.29
C GLY A 15 -8.92 -6.65 6.62
N GLY A 16 -7.59 -6.72 6.66
CA GLY A 16 -6.87 -6.81 7.92
C GLY A 16 -7.14 -5.59 8.82
N SER A 17 -6.82 -5.68 10.12
CA SER A 17 -7.11 -4.68 11.16
C SER A 17 -6.72 -3.25 10.76
N VAL A 18 -5.56 -3.06 10.15
CA VAL A 18 -5.08 -1.74 9.66
C VAL A 18 -5.98 -1.21 8.54
N SER A 19 -6.40 -2.07 7.61
CA SER A 19 -7.32 -1.68 6.53
C SER A 19 -8.69 -1.28 7.07
N ASN A 20 -9.19 -1.98 8.11
CA ASN A 20 -10.47 -1.65 8.74
C ASN A 20 -10.42 -0.34 9.53
N PHE A 21 -9.28 0.00 10.12
CA PHE A 21 -9.08 1.29 10.78
C PHE A 21 -9.22 2.44 9.79
N PHE A 22 -8.56 2.35 8.65
CA PHE A 22 -8.64 3.38 7.60
C PHE A 22 -10.02 3.45 6.93
N LEU A 23 -10.80 2.39 6.93
CA LEU A 23 -12.14 2.36 6.31
C LEU A 23 -13.26 2.84 7.24
N ARG A 24 -13.00 3.09 8.53
CA ARG A 24 -14.00 3.59 9.48
C ARG A 24 -14.36 5.05 9.28
N ASP A 25 -13.41 5.88 8.84
CA ASP A 25 -13.64 7.29 8.57
C ASP A 25 -13.71 7.53 7.05
N SER A 26 -14.92 7.62 6.55
CA SER A 26 -15.23 7.56 5.12
C SER A 26 -14.74 8.73 4.27
N LEU A 27 -14.15 9.80 4.80
CA LEU A 27 -14.17 11.02 4.00
C LEU A 27 -12.86 11.75 3.70
N THR A 28 -11.77 11.63 4.46
CA THR A 28 -10.59 12.42 4.11
C THR A 28 -9.26 11.68 4.20
N LEU A 29 -8.96 11.06 5.33
CA LEU A 29 -7.68 10.35 5.52
C LEU A 29 -7.65 8.98 4.83
N CYS A 30 -8.83 8.41 4.55
CA CYS A 30 -8.97 7.09 3.92
C CYS A 30 -8.97 7.14 2.39
N HIS A 31 -8.93 8.32 1.81
CA HIS A 31 -8.86 8.44 0.37
C HIS A 31 -7.54 7.85 -0.14
N PRO A 32 -7.53 7.03 -1.20
CA PRO A 32 -6.31 6.38 -1.72
C PRO A 32 -5.15 7.32 -2.05
N ILE A 33 -5.42 8.59 -2.36
CA ILE A 33 -4.40 9.62 -2.52
C ILE A 33 -3.62 9.81 -1.21
N PHE A 34 -4.33 9.99 -0.09
CA PHE A 34 -3.70 10.21 1.22
C PHE A 34 -3.01 8.96 1.74
N VAL A 35 -3.60 7.78 1.49
CA VAL A 35 -2.97 6.50 1.85
C VAL A 35 -1.68 6.30 1.04
N GLY A 36 -1.67 6.67 -0.24
CA GLY A 36 -0.46 6.69 -1.07
C GLY A 36 0.58 7.67 -0.55
N GLY A 37 0.18 8.89 -0.22
CA GLY A 37 1.05 9.90 0.37
C GLY A 37 1.62 9.47 1.72
N LEU A 38 0.80 8.90 2.61
CA LEU A 38 1.24 8.37 3.90
C LEU A 38 2.26 7.24 3.72
N TYR A 39 2.02 6.33 2.79
CA TYR A 39 3.00 5.30 2.45
C TYR A 39 4.33 5.92 1.99
N GLY A 40 4.26 6.90 1.06
CA GLY A 40 5.44 7.63 0.59
C GLY A 40 6.20 8.32 1.73
N LEU A 41 5.48 8.93 2.67
CA LEU A 41 6.08 9.55 3.85
C LEU A 41 6.79 8.50 4.72
N MET A 42 6.15 7.37 5.00
CA MET A 42 6.74 6.32 5.85
C MET A 42 8.02 5.75 5.24
N ILE A 43 8.03 5.41 3.96
CA ILE A 43 9.24 4.90 3.30
C ILE A 43 10.34 5.97 3.23
N SER A 44 9.99 7.25 3.06
CA SER A 44 10.97 8.33 3.03
C SER A 44 11.64 8.54 4.39
N ILE A 45 10.91 8.38 5.50
CA ILE A 45 11.47 8.43 6.85
C ILE A 45 12.47 7.28 7.05
N VAL A 46 12.13 6.08 6.60
CA VAL A 46 13.01 4.90 6.73
C VAL A 46 14.26 5.02 5.87
N LEU A 47 14.23 5.79 4.78
CA LEU A 47 15.39 6.05 3.93
C LEU A 47 16.37 7.09 4.51
N LEU A 48 15.94 7.90 5.48
CA LEU A 48 16.80 8.95 6.08
C LEU A 48 18.12 8.43 6.66
N PRO A 49 18.18 7.34 7.46
CA PRO A 49 19.43 6.86 8.03
C PRO A 49 20.49 6.47 6.99
N PRO A 50 20.23 5.67 5.96
CA PRO A 50 21.24 5.35 4.95
C PRO A 50 21.66 6.57 4.14
N MET A 51 20.76 7.49 3.80
CA MET A 51 21.11 8.74 3.13
C MET A 51 22.03 9.60 3.99
N ALA A 52 21.68 9.81 5.26
CA ALA A 52 22.49 10.60 6.19
C ALA A 52 23.88 9.99 6.35
N TYR A 53 23.98 8.66 6.46
CA TYR A 53 25.27 7.97 6.55
C TYR A 53 26.13 8.20 5.30
N GLY A 54 25.55 8.03 4.10
CA GLY A 54 26.24 8.24 2.83
C GLY A 54 26.76 9.67 2.69
N SER A 55 25.91 10.65 2.91
CA SER A 55 26.27 12.08 2.82
C SER A 55 27.31 12.52 3.86
N LEU A 56 27.20 12.04 5.10
CA LEU A 56 28.22 12.31 6.12
C LEU A 56 29.57 11.69 5.77
N SER A 57 29.60 10.53 5.14
CA SER A 57 30.85 9.85 4.74
C SER A 57 31.67 10.63 3.73
N ILE A 58 31.03 11.48 2.92
CA ILE A 58 31.67 12.38 1.93
C ILE A 58 31.85 13.82 2.45
N GLY A 59 31.50 14.07 3.72
CA GLY A 59 31.74 15.35 4.39
C GLY A 59 30.68 16.42 4.18
N GLU A 60 29.46 16.02 3.76
CA GLU A 60 28.33 16.96 3.62
C GLU A 60 27.86 17.46 5.00
N GLY A 61 27.38 18.70 5.03
CA GLY A 61 26.81 19.30 6.23
C GLY A 61 25.37 18.86 6.49
N TYR A 62 24.95 18.83 7.76
CA TYR A 62 23.58 18.43 8.18
C TYR A 62 22.48 19.22 7.48
N SER A 63 22.69 20.50 7.17
CA SER A 63 21.73 21.34 6.46
C SER A 63 21.50 20.83 5.04
N GLN A 64 22.57 20.44 4.35
CA GLN A 64 22.47 19.87 2.99
C GLN A 64 21.73 18.53 3.01
N ILE A 65 22.10 17.65 3.91
CA ILE A 65 21.46 16.34 4.09
C ILE A 65 19.95 16.51 4.33
N GLY A 66 19.58 17.46 5.21
CA GLY A 66 18.17 17.73 5.50
C GLY A 66 17.39 18.25 4.29
N SER A 67 17.98 19.14 3.49
CA SER A 67 17.34 19.71 2.31
C SER A 67 17.17 18.64 1.20
N ASP A 68 18.18 17.83 0.97
CA ASP A 68 18.15 16.79 -0.07
C ASP A 68 17.16 15.67 0.28
N TRP A 69 17.15 15.24 1.56
CA TRP A 69 16.17 14.29 2.05
C TRP A 69 14.74 14.86 1.95
N LEU A 70 14.51 16.12 2.34
CA LEU A 70 13.20 16.75 2.27
C LEU A 70 12.70 16.83 0.83
N PHE A 71 13.56 17.23 -0.11
CA PHE A 71 13.23 17.26 -1.53
C PHE A 71 12.85 15.87 -2.04
N GLN A 72 13.64 14.85 -1.71
CA GLN A 72 13.39 13.48 -2.12
C GLN A 72 12.10 12.93 -1.50
N MET A 73 11.84 13.22 -0.22
CA MET A 73 10.58 12.87 0.46
C MET A 73 9.37 13.48 -0.27
N LEU A 74 9.42 14.77 -0.62
CA LEU A 74 8.33 15.42 -1.35
C LEU A 74 8.08 14.77 -2.71
N VAL A 75 9.13 14.41 -3.43
CA VAL A 75 9.01 13.71 -4.73
C VAL A 75 8.37 12.33 -4.54
N ILE A 76 8.81 11.55 -3.57
CA ILE A 76 8.25 10.21 -3.30
C ILE A 76 6.78 10.31 -2.89
N VAL A 77 6.44 11.23 -1.97
CA VAL A 77 5.07 11.47 -1.53
C VAL A 77 4.18 11.89 -2.70
N ALA A 78 4.66 12.79 -3.56
CA ALA A 78 3.92 13.21 -4.76
C ALA A 78 3.66 12.03 -5.71
N ILE A 79 4.69 11.24 -6.02
CA ILE A 79 4.56 10.07 -6.91
C ILE A 79 3.57 9.05 -6.34
N THR A 80 3.69 8.69 -5.07
CA THR A 80 2.81 7.70 -4.45
C THR A 80 1.38 8.20 -4.31
N SER A 81 1.16 9.50 -4.08
CA SER A 81 -0.16 10.13 -4.07
C SER A 81 -0.80 10.13 -5.46
N ILE A 82 -0.04 10.46 -6.50
CA ILE A 82 -0.50 10.42 -7.89
C ILE A 82 -0.88 9.00 -8.30
N LEU A 83 -0.08 7.99 -7.92
CA LEU A 83 -0.40 6.58 -8.16
C LEU A 83 -1.66 6.15 -7.39
N GLY A 84 -1.89 6.70 -6.21
CA GLY A 84 -3.14 6.54 -5.45
C GLY A 84 -4.35 7.12 -6.20
N ALA A 85 -4.23 8.34 -6.73
CA ALA A 85 -5.26 8.96 -7.57
C ALA A 85 -5.54 8.15 -8.84
N PHE A 86 -4.50 7.71 -9.52
CA PHE A 86 -4.61 6.85 -10.69
C PHE A 86 -5.33 5.54 -10.37
N SER A 87 -5.06 4.96 -9.20
CA SER A 87 -5.70 3.72 -8.74
C SER A 87 -7.21 3.87 -8.57
N ILE A 88 -7.69 5.04 -8.10
CA ILE A 88 -9.13 5.34 -8.03
C ILE A 88 -9.70 5.48 -9.43
N LEU A 89 -9.07 6.25 -10.30
CA LEU A 89 -9.52 6.45 -11.67
C LEU A 89 -9.73 5.11 -12.36
N VAL A 90 -8.71 4.24 -12.32
CA VAL A 90 -8.80 2.89 -12.91
C VAL A 90 -9.86 2.06 -12.24
N SER A 91 -9.97 2.06 -10.91
CA SER A 91 -10.99 1.32 -10.17
C SER A 91 -12.40 1.77 -10.54
N THR A 92 -12.60 3.05 -10.82
CA THR A 92 -13.90 3.62 -11.22
C THR A 92 -14.27 3.22 -12.64
N ILE A 93 -13.31 3.25 -13.57
CA ILE A 93 -13.54 2.91 -14.98
C ILE A 93 -13.73 1.40 -15.16
N VAL A 94 -12.82 0.60 -14.62
CA VAL A 94 -12.80 -0.86 -14.84
C VAL A 94 -13.84 -1.59 -13.98
N LYS A 95 -14.30 -0.99 -12.89
CA LYS A 95 -15.31 -1.54 -11.97
C LYS A 95 -14.99 -2.98 -11.50
N ARG A 96 -13.70 -3.28 -11.33
CA ARG A 96 -13.28 -4.63 -10.90
C ARG A 96 -13.47 -4.82 -9.39
N PRO A 97 -13.70 -6.07 -8.93
CA PRO A 97 -13.75 -6.38 -7.51
C PRO A 97 -12.36 -6.25 -6.86
N PRO A 98 -12.29 -6.03 -5.53
CA PRO A 98 -11.02 -6.04 -4.79
C PRO A 98 -10.33 -7.39 -4.92
N ALA A 99 -9.03 -7.37 -5.24
CA ALA A 99 -8.25 -8.60 -5.32
C ALA A 99 -7.96 -9.15 -3.91
N ARG A 100 -8.12 -10.46 -3.73
CA ARG A 100 -7.68 -11.16 -2.52
C ARG A 100 -6.18 -11.44 -2.65
N LEU A 101 -5.37 -10.75 -1.86
CA LEU A 101 -3.92 -10.79 -1.97
C LEU A 101 -3.25 -11.71 -0.93
N LEU A 102 -3.87 -12.86 -0.58
CA LEU A 102 -3.39 -13.72 0.51
C LEU A 102 -1.89 -14.04 0.43
N TYR A 103 -1.42 -14.56 -0.68
CA TYR A 103 0.01 -14.87 -0.90
C TYR A 103 0.83 -13.62 -1.30
N LEU A 104 0.26 -12.78 -2.17
CA LEU A 104 0.93 -11.58 -2.66
C LEU A 104 1.17 -10.56 -1.53
N ARG A 105 0.35 -10.55 -0.49
CA ARG A 105 0.51 -9.68 0.68
C ARG A 105 1.84 -9.90 1.38
N LYS A 106 2.25 -11.16 1.59
CA LYS A 106 3.54 -11.48 2.23
C LYS A 106 4.71 -10.97 1.38
N ILE A 107 4.63 -11.18 0.06
CA ILE A 107 5.64 -10.71 -0.89
C ILE A 107 5.69 -9.17 -0.93
N LEU A 108 4.54 -8.51 -1.09
CA LEU A 108 4.46 -7.05 -1.13
C LEU A 108 4.96 -6.40 0.16
N PHE A 109 4.81 -7.07 1.30
CA PHE A 109 5.33 -6.59 2.57
C PHE A 109 6.86 -6.74 2.67
N ALA A 110 7.44 -7.79 2.11
CA ALA A 110 8.88 -8.03 2.14
C ALA A 110 9.66 -7.15 1.14
N LEU A 111 9.07 -6.83 -0.01
CA LEU A 111 9.76 -6.11 -1.09
C LEU A 111 10.34 -4.75 -0.68
N PRO A 112 9.66 -3.87 0.09
CA PRO A 112 10.26 -2.61 0.52
C PRO A 112 11.55 -2.79 1.31
N PHE A 113 11.66 -3.83 2.14
CA PHE A 113 12.88 -4.12 2.89
C PHE A 113 14.02 -4.57 1.98
N ILE A 114 13.72 -5.37 0.96
CA ILE A 114 14.69 -5.78 -0.06
C ILE A 114 15.16 -4.54 -0.85
N GLY A 115 14.22 -3.70 -1.29
CA GLY A 115 14.54 -2.46 -1.98
C GLY A 115 15.38 -1.51 -1.12
N LEU A 116 15.05 -1.35 0.16
CA LEU A 116 15.83 -0.56 1.12
C LEU A 116 17.25 -1.10 1.28
N THR A 117 17.41 -2.42 1.41
CA THR A 117 18.73 -3.05 1.51
C THR A 117 19.58 -2.78 0.26
N MET A 118 18.98 -2.90 -0.93
CA MET A 118 19.67 -2.60 -2.20
C MET A 118 20.10 -1.13 -2.26
N LEU A 119 19.21 -0.20 -1.93
CA LEU A 119 19.52 1.23 -1.91
C LEU A 119 20.57 1.58 -0.87
N SER A 120 20.47 1.03 0.34
CA SER A 120 21.45 1.26 1.39
C SER A 120 22.85 0.76 0.98
N ALA A 121 22.93 -0.41 0.36
CA ALA A 121 24.19 -0.94 -0.15
C ALA A 121 24.76 -0.04 -1.27
N SER A 122 23.92 0.45 -2.18
CA SER A 122 24.34 1.37 -3.25
C SER A 122 24.86 2.70 -2.68
N ILE A 123 24.21 3.24 -1.66
CA ILE A 123 24.62 4.52 -1.01
C ILE A 123 25.96 4.35 -0.25
N ILE A 124 26.16 3.22 0.42
CA ILE A 124 27.34 2.99 1.27
C ILE A 124 28.58 2.64 0.44
N ASP A 125 28.45 1.79 -0.55
CA ASP A 125 29.61 1.17 -1.23
C ASP A 125 29.93 1.80 -2.60
N ASN A 126 29.06 2.65 -3.13
CA ASN A 126 29.20 3.35 -4.43
C ASN A 126 29.73 2.49 -5.60
N GLN A 127 29.79 1.15 -5.42
CA GLN A 127 30.26 0.18 -6.40
C GLN A 127 29.13 -0.45 -7.23
N TYR A 128 27.87 -0.24 -6.79
CA TYR A 128 26.71 -0.80 -7.44
C TYR A 128 26.35 0.02 -8.68
N GLY A 129 26.16 -0.69 -9.80
CA GLY A 129 25.86 -0.06 -11.08
C GLY A 129 24.47 0.60 -11.10
N ILE A 130 24.27 1.54 -12.03
CA ILE A 130 23.04 2.31 -12.26
C ILE A 130 21.78 1.42 -12.34
N ILE A 131 21.91 0.19 -12.84
CA ILE A 131 20.79 -0.75 -12.99
C ILE A 131 20.30 -1.23 -11.62
N GLN A 132 21.20 -1.53 -10.69
CA GLN A 132 20.84 -1.98 -9.34
C GLN A 132 20.19 -0.85 -8.53
N ASP A 133 20.65 0.37 -8.70
CA ASP A 133 20.06 1.54 -8.06
C ASP A 133 18.60 1.76 -8.54
N ARG A 134 18.37 1.75 -9.85
CA ARG A 134 17.00 1.89 -10.42
C ARG A 134 16.08 0.76 -10.00
N LEU A 135 16.57 -0.47 -9.96
CA LEU A 135 15.81 -1.64 -9.52
C LEU A 135 15.49 -1.52 -8.02
N GLY A 136 16.45 -1.08 -7.20
CA GLY A 136 16.26 -0.80 -5.78
C GLY A 136 15.12 0.17 -5.54
N TRP A 137 15.11 1.30 -6.24
CA TRP A 137 14.04 2.29 -6.19
C TRP A 137 12.68 1.72 -6.58
N PHE A 138 12.63 0.96 -7.65
CA PHE A 138 11.40 0.36 -8.14
C PHE A 138 10.83 -0.64 -7.12
N ILE A 139 11.65 -1.54 -6.59
CA ILE A 139 11.26 -2.53 -5.59
C ILE A 139 10.86 -1.86 -4.26
N TYR A 140 11.48 -0.73 -3.93
CA TYR A 140 11.20 0.02 -2.71
C TYR A 140 9.86 0.75 -2.75
N ILE A 141 9.57 1.45 -3.85
CA ILE A 141 8.39 2.31 -3.97
C ILE A 141 7.15 1.56 -4.42
N LEU A 142 7.26 0.63 -5.39
CA LEU A 142 6.13 0.01 -6.08
C LEU A 142 5.16 -0.76 -5.19
N PRO A 143 5.59 -1.50 -4.16
CA PRO A 143 4.70 -2.40 -3.41
C PRO A 143 3.48 -1.71 -2.79
N GLY A 144 3.65 -0.49 -2.25
CA GLY A 144 2.54 0.28 -1.68
C GLY A 144 1.49 0.68 -2.72
N PRO A 145 1.86 1.42 -3.78
CA PRO A 145 0.95 1.74 -4.88
C PRO A 145 0.28 0.51 -5.50
N LEU A 146 1.01 -0.60 -5.66
CA LEU A 146 0.45 -1.84 -6.18
C LEU A 146 -0.62 -2.43 -5.25
N TRP A 147 -0.37 -2.44 -3.95
CA TRP A 147 -1.36 -2.86 -2.95
C TRP A 147 -2.59 -1.95 -2.98
N ILE A 148 -2.38 -0.63 -3.04
CA ILE A 148 -3.47 0.35 -3.14
C ILE A 148 -4.29 0.07 -4.40
N HIS A 149 -3.63 -0.13 -5.53
CA HIS A 149 -4.29 -0.35 -6.81
C HIS A 149 -5.09 -1.66 -6.86
N LEU A 150 -4.55 -2.75 -6.34
CA LEU A 150 -5.17 -4.08 -6.44
C LEU A 150 -6.26 -4.32 -5.39
N SER A 151 -6.09 -3.80 -4.19
CA SER A 151 -6.92 -4.14 -3.04
C SER A 151 -7.63 -2.94 -2.42
N TYR A 152 -6.91 -1.87 -2.14
CA TYR A 152 -7.44 -0.76 -1.34
C TYR A 152 -8.41 0.13 -2.13
N ALA A 153 -8.03 0.64 -3.28
CA ALA A 153 -8.85 1.55 -4.07
C ALA A 153 -10.20 0.93 -4.53
N PRO A 154 -10.26 -0.35 -4.96
CA PRO A 154 -11.56 -0.98 -5.25
C PRO A 154 -12.47 -1.10 -4.03
N ARG A 155 -11.92 -1.38 -2.83
CA ARG A 155 -12.70 -1.42 -1.58
C ARG A 155 -13.20 -0.04 -1.19
N TRP A 156 -12.34 0.95 -1.24
CA TRP A 156 -12.69 2.34 -0.95
C TRP A 156 -13.83 2.81 -1.84
N ARG A 157 -13.78 2.52 -3.14
CA ARG A 157 -14.86 2.83 -4.08
C ARG A 157 -16.20 2.22 -3.67
N ILE A 158 -16.22 0.95 -3.24
CA ILE A 158 -17.46 0.28 -2.82
C ILE A 158 -18.04 1.00 -1.61
N ILE A 159 -17.21 1.35 -0.62
CA ILE A 159 -17.64 2.05 0.60
C ILE A 159 -18.15 3.45 0.27
N ASP A 160 -17.44 4.21 -0.55
CA ASP A 160 -17.87 5.54 -1.00
C ASP A 160 -19.25 5.49 -1.70
N ARG A 161 -19.52 4.47 -2.50
CA ARG A 161 -20.84 4.28 -3.12
C ARG A 161 -21.93 3.94 -2.11
N ILE A 162 -21.62 3.10 -1.11
CA ILE A 162 -22.53 2.79 -0.01
C ILE A 162 -22.90 4.06 0.76
N ASP A 163 -21.92 4.89 1.09
CA ASP A 163 -22.12 6.12 1.85
C ASP A 163 -22.95 7.15 1.07
N ARG A 164 -22.84 7.15 -0.25
CA ARG A 164 -23.65 8.00 -1.14
C ARG A 164 -25.04 7.41 -1.46
N GLY A 165 -25.39 6.24 -0.92
CA GLY A 165 -26.67 5.56 -1.21
C GLY A 165 -26.77 5.04 -2.64
N ILE A 166 -25.67 4.86 -3.35
CA ILE A 166 -25.60 4.31 -4.71
C ILE A 166 -25.35 2.82 -4.61
N GLU A 167 -25.93 2.05 -5.51
CA GLU A 167 -25.74 0.59 -5.55
C GLU A 167 -24.24 0.24 -5.70
N PRO A 168 -23.62 -0.41 -4.69
CA PRO A 168 -22.16 -0.55 -4.60
C PRO A 168 -21.58 -1.48 -5.66
N PHE A 169 -22.35 -2.45 -6.16
CA PHE A 169 -21.90 -3.52 -7.07
C PHE A 169 -22.35 -3.32 -8.51
N ASP A 170 -23.11 -2.24 -8.81
CA ASP A 170 -23.60 -1.96 -10.15
C ASP A 170 -22.46 -1.92 -11.18
N GLY A 171 -22.61 -2.73 -12.24
CA GLY A 171 -21.65 -2.88 -13.34
C GLY A 171 -20.36 -3.61 -12.96
N MET A 172 -20.26 -4.20 -11.76
CA MET A 172 -19.14 -5.04 -11.38
C MET A 172 -19.27 -6.41 -12.04
N LYS A 173 -18.28 -6.82 -12.84
CA LYS A 173 -18.19 -8.19 -13.33
C LYS A 173 -17.80 -9.08 -12.14
N MET A 174 -18.78 -9.68 -11.51
CA MET A 174 -18.54 -10.76 -10.56
C MET A 174 -17.98 -11.93 -11.37
N THR A 175 -16.68 -12.10 -11.40
CA THR A 175 -16.13 -13.42 -11.71
C THR A 175 -16.56 -14.29 -10.54
N VAL A 176 -17.45 -15.23 -10.82
CA VAL A 176 -17.77 -16.30 -9.88
C VAL A 176 -16.42 -16.94 -9.53
N TYR A 177 -15.88 -16.61 -8.38
CA TYR A 177 -14.76 -17.34 -7.82
C TYR A 177 -15.31 -18.71 -7.42
N GLY A 178 -15.34 -19.60 -8.43
CA GLY A 178 -15.57 -21.01 -8.20
C GLY A 178 -14.55 -21.49 -7.17
N ASP A 179 -15.00 -22.22 -6.20
CA ASP A 179 -14.22 -23.05 -5.26
C ASP A 179 -13.33 -22.40 -4.19
N ALA A 180 -13.55 -21.14 -3.84
CA ALA A 180 -12.90 -20.55 -2.67
C ALA A 180 -13.51 -21.00 -1.31
N LYS A 181 -14.43 -21.97 -1.30
CA LYS A 181 -15.08 -22.45 -0.06
C LYS A 181 -14.18 -23.26 0.88
N ALA A 182 -13.04 -23.76 0.38
CA ALA A 182 -12.21 -24.67 1.18
C ALA A 182 -10.98 -23.99 1.84
N VAL A 183 -10.55 -22.80 1.36
CA VAL A 183 -9.28 -22.20 1.84
C VAL A 183 -9.49 -21.03 2.82
N SER A 184 -10.72 -20.54 2.97
CA SER A 184 -10.97 -19.34 3.77
C SER A 184 -11.19 -19.58 5.26
N ALA A 185 -11.32 -20.83 5.69
CA ALA A 185 -11.57 -21.14 7.10
C ALA A 185 -10.31 -21.34 7.93
N GLU A 186 -9.17 -21.61 7.29
CA GLU A 186 -7.97 -22.06 7.99
C GLU A 186 -6.91 -20.96 8.21
N SER A 187 -6.96 -19.83 7.49
CA SER A 187 -5.90 -18.84 7.56
C SER A 187 -6.21 -17.57 8.36
N ASP A 188 -7.47 -17.31 8.70
CA ASP A 188 -7.82 -16.15 9.54
C ASP A 188 -7.78 -16.48 11.04
N PHE A 189 -7.73 -17.76 11.42
CA PHE A 189 -7.66 -18.20 12.82
C PHE A 189 -6.30 -17.92 13.48
N ASP A 190 -5.21 -17.97 12.72
CA ASP A 190 -3.86 -17.91 13.29
C ASP A 190 -3.40 -16.51 13.75
N LEU A 191 -4.13 -15.45 13.43
CA LEU A 191 -3.75 -14.09 13.79
C LEU A 191 -4.67 -13.43 14.82
N GLU A 192 -5.91 -13.89 14.99
CA GLU A 192 -6.78 -13.41 16.06
C GLU A 192 -6.46 -14.08 17.40
N GLU A 193 -6.00 -15.33 17.40
CA GLU A 193 -5.65 -16.09 18.62
C GLU A 193 -4.39 -15.56 19.34
N VAL A 194 -3.51 -14.84 18.61
CA VAL A 194 -2.30 -14.23 19.19
C VAL A 194 -2.59 -12.89 19.88
N ILE A 195 -3.69 -12.23 19.55
CA ILE A 195 -4.03 -10.91 20.12
C ILE A 195 -4.81 -11.04 21.43
N ASP A 196 -5.51 -12.15 21.65
CA ASP A 196 -6.26 -12.39 22.89
C ASP A 196 -5.39 -12.92 24.06
N ILE A 197 -4.08 -13.11 23.86
CA ILE A 197 -3.15 -13.64 24.89
C ILE A 197 -2.22 -12.51 25.45
N ILE A 198 -2.30 -11.28 24.97
CA ILE A 198 -1.57 -10.13 25.50
C ILE A 198 -2.55 -9.13 26.13
#